data_1b039cd9377bd86be15703016f4a19a6
#
_entry.id   1b039cd9377bd86be15703016f4a19a6
#
_cell.length_a   1.000
_cell.length_b   1.000
_cell.length_c   1.000
_cell.angle_alpha   90.00
_cell.angle_beta   90.00
_cell.angle_gamma   90.00
#
_symmetry.space_group_name_H-M   'P 1'
#
loop_
_entity.id
_entity.type
_entity.pdbx_description
1 polymer ?
#
loop_
_entity_poly.entity_id
_entity_poly.type
_entity_poly.pdbx_seq_one_letter_code
_entity_poly.pdbx_strand_id
1 'polypeptide(L)'
;MFINNIIYANYMKYTDETFIKKATEKYGNKYTYDKVNYINSQTKVCIICPEHGEFYVRPADYLRGYGCPKCQSSHLEEEIKLFLNDNDIEFEQQKTFEWLKLKNHLYLDFYLPKYNKAIECQGIQHFKPVDFFGGEECFIKTIERDNIKQKLCENNGIKIIYFTNKSNCYDNSTIASLKDLGNYIWLDPE
;
A
#
# COMPACT_ATOMS: atom_id res chain seq x y z
N MET A 1 -4.85 -59.78 -8.21
CA MET A 1 -3.57 -59.06 -8.35
C MET A 1 -3.73 -58.08 -9.50
N PHE A 2 -3.65 -56.79 -9.37
CA PHE A 2 -4.00 -55.67 -10.24
C PHE A 2 -5.27 -54.89 -9.82
N ILE A 3 -5.23 -54.21 -8.67
CA ILE A 3 -6.02 -52.98 -8.43
C ILE A 3 -5.21 -52.12 -7.43
N ASN A 4 -4.20 -51.42 -7.87
CA ASN A 4 -3.50 -50.42 -7.02
C ASN A 4 -2.68 -49.42 -7.86
N ASN A 5 -3.24 -48.87 -8.95
CA ASN A 5 -2.48 -47.87 -9.72
C ASN A 5 -3.32 -46.73 -10.34
N ILE A 6 -4.48 -46.36 -9.76
CA ILE A 6 -5.31 -45.27 -10.36
C ILE A 6 -5.69 -44.18 -9.33
N ILE A 7 -4.97 -44.01 -8.23
CA ILE A 7 -5.31 -42.91 -7.26
C ILE A 7 -4.21 -41.85 -7.12
N TYR A 8 -3.23 -41.83 -7.98
CA TYR A 8 -2.17 -40.75 -7.97
C TYR A 8 -2.26 -39.81 -9.17
N ALA A 9 -3.41 -39.58 -9.74
CA ALA A 9 -3.59 -38.64 -10.81
C ALA A 9 -4.65 -37.62 -10.43
N ASN A 10 -4.26 -36.50 -9.86
CA ASN A 10 -4.85 -35.16 -9.96
C ASN A 10 -4.48 -34.26 -8.79
N TYR A 11 -3.27 -34.31 -8.27
CA TYR A 11 -2.70 -33.10 -7.69
C TYR A 11 -2.36 -32.21 -8.88
N MET A 12 -3.26 -31.34 -9.27
CA MET A 12 -2.95 -30.31 -10.28
C MET A 12 -1.75 -29.52 -9.77
N LYS A 13 -0.58 -29.85 -10.30
CA LYS A 13 0.66 -29.12 -10.01
C LYS A 13 0.39 -27.69 -10.47
N TYR A 14 0.33 -26.77 -9.55
CA TYR A 14 0.18 -25.35 -9.86
C TYR A 14 1.40 -24.93 -10.67
N THR A 15 1.21 -24.50 -11.92
CA THR A 15 2.25 -24.11 -12.87
C THR A 15 2.15 -22.61 -13.16
N ASP A 16 3.14 -22.06 -13.89
CA ASP A 16 3.08 -20.70 -14.40
C ASP A 16 1.76 -20.43 -15.11
N GLU A 17 1.33 -21.33 -15.99
CA GLU A 17 0.10 -21.19 -16.78
C GLU A 17 -1.16 -21.11 -15.89
N THR A 18 -1.26 -21.97 -14.87
CA THR A 18 -2.40 -21.95 -13.94
C THR A 18 -2.42 -20.71 -13.07
N PHE A 19 -1.26 -20.21 -12.65
CA PHE A 19 -1.13 -18.96 -11.93
C PHE A 19 -1.51 -17.78 -12.83
N ILE A 20 -0.90 -17.67 -14.02
CA ILE A 20 -1.14 -16.59 -14.98
C ILE A 20 -2.62 -16.54 -15.37
N LYS A 21 -3.26 -17.69 -15.61
CA LYS A 21 -4.69 -17.74 -15.91
C LYS A 21 -5.53 -17.09 -14.81
N LYS A 22 -5.33 -17.48 -13.54
CA LYS A 22 -6.05 -16.89 -12.39
C LYS A 22 -5.72 -15.42 -12.17
N ALA A 23 -4.48 -15.05 -12.40
CA ALA A 23 -4.02 -13.67 -12.31
C ALA A 23 -4.71 -12.80 -13.38
N THR A 24 -4.78 -13.29 -14.62
CA THR A 24 -5.48 -12.61 -15.73
C THR A 24 -6.99 -12.54 -15.50
N GLU A 25 -7.61 -13.60 -14.98
CA GLU A 25 -9.03 -13.58 -14.59
C GLU A 25 -9.32 -12.48 -13.55
N LYS A 26 -8.37 -12.24 -12.62
CA LYS A 26 -8.54 -11.23 -11.57
C LYS A 26 -8.23 -9.81 -12.01
N TYR A 27 -7.18 -9.60 -12.77
CA TYR A 27 -6.63 -8.27 -13.09
C TYR A 27 -6.83 -7.87 -14.55
N GLY A 28 -7.40 -8.74 -15.39
CA GLY A 28 -7.50 -8.51 -16.84
C GLY A 28 -6.12 -8.30 -17.46
N ASN A 29 -6.02 -7.31 -18.33
CA ASN A 29 -4.77 -6.95 -19.01
C ASN A 29 -3.96 -5.86 -18.28
N LYS A 30 -4.21 -5.67 -16.97
CA LYS A 30 -3.53 -4.61 -16.19
C LYS A 30 -2.03 -4.86 -16.04
N TYR A 31 -1.57 -6.11 -16.05
CA TYR A 31 -0.19 -6.51 -15.81
C TYR A 31 0.29 -7.49 -16.88
N THR A 32 1.60 -7.59 -17.07
CA THR A 32 2.22 -8.64 -17.89
C THR A 32 3.00 -9.63 -17.02
N TYR A 33 3.09 -10.88 -17.51
CA TYR A 33 3.55 -12.03 -16.72
C TYR A 33 4.76 -12.72 -17.37
N ASP A 34 5.45 -12.07 -18.30
CA ASP A 34 6.52 -12.66 -19.11
C ASP A 34 7.74 -13.13 -18.28
N LYS A 35 7.87 -12.61 -17.04
CA LYS A 35 8.95 -12.96 -16.11
C LYS A 35 8.48 -13.84 -14.94
N VAL A 36 7.27 -14.38 -15.03
CA VAL A 36 6.76 -15.28 -13.99
C VAL A 36 7.52 -16.61 -14.06
N ASN A 37 8.00 -17.07 -12.91
CA ASN A 37 8.54 -18.38 -12.66
C ASN A 37 7.92 -18.89 -11.35
N TYR A 38 6.83 -19.64 -11.47
CA TYR A 38 6.05 -20.12 -10.34
C TYR A 38 6.65 -21.40 -9.76
N ILE A 39 7.12 -21.34 -8.54
CA ILE A 39 7.60 -22.48 -7.77
C ILE A 39 6.52 -23.00 -6.82
N ASN A 40 5.94 -22.09 -6.02
CA ASN A 40 4.86 -22.37 -5.07
C ASN A 40 4.14 -21.06 -4.67
N SER A 41 3.07 -21.16 -3.88
CA SER A 41 2.26 -20.01 -3.48
C SER A 41 2.98 -18.99 -2.59
N GLN A 42 4.14 -19.34 -2.00
CA GLN A 42 4.89 -18.51 -1.06
C GLN A 42 6.18 -17.93 -1.66
N THR A 43 6.72 -18.54 -2.72
CA THR A 43 7.89 -18.02 -3.42
C THR A 43 7.46 -16.87 -4.31
N LYS A 44 8.10 -15.70 -4.16
CA LYS A 44 7.77 -14.51 -4.94
C LYS A 44 7.98 -14.74 -6.43
N VAL A 45 7.05 -14.25 -7.24
CA VAL A 45 7.13 -14.19 -8.70
C VAL A 45 7.32 -12.75 -9.16
N CYS A 46 7.98 -12.56 -10.30
CA CYS A 46 8.11 -11.25 -10.94
C CYS A 46 6.91 -10.98 -11.83
N ILE A 47 6.24 -9.85 -11.60
CA ILE A 47 5.13 -9.36 -12.42
C ILE A 47 5.49 -7.95 -12.88
N ILE A 48 5.08 -7.58 -14.09
CA ILE A 48 5.41 -6.29 -14.67
C ILE A 48 4.17 -5.39 -14.66
N CYS A 49 4.28 -4.26 -14.00
CA CYS A 49 3.31 -3.18 -14.08
C CYS A 49 3.70 -2.25 -15.26
N PRO A 50 2.79 -1.94 -16.19
CA PRO A 50 3.11 -1.07 -17.32
C PRO A 50 3.52 0.35 -16.89
N GLU A 51 2.99 0.83 -15.76
CA GLU A 51 3.29 2.17 -15.24
C GLU A 51 4.53 2.22 -14.34
N HIS A 52 4.83 1.13 -13.61
CA HIS A 52 5.82 1.15 -12.53
C HIS A 52 6.95 0.12 -12.67
N GLY A 53 6.93 -0.67 -13.74
CA GLY A 53 7.93 -1.70 -14.00
C GLY A 53 7.75 -2.98 -13.18
N GLU A 54 8.83 -3.71 -12.96
CA GLU A 54 8.84 -5.00 -12.28
C GLU A 54 8.55 -4.86 -10.79
N PHE A 55 7.74 -5.79 -10.26
CA PHE A 55 7.56 -5.95 -8.82
C PHE A 55 7.46 -7.44 -8.45
N TYR A 56 7.87 -7.77 -7.22
CA TYR A 56 7.93 -9.14 -6.73
C TYR A 56 6.88 -9.35 -5.64
N VAL A 57 6.01 -10.35 -5.83
CA VAL A 57 4.88 -10.62 -4.94
C VAL A 57 4.69 -12.14 -4.79
N ARG A 58 4.24 -12.60 -3.62
CA ARG A 58 3.87 -14.01 -3.47
C ARG A 58 2.59 -14.28 -4.26
N PRO A 59 2.50 -15.39 -5.01
CA PRO A 59 1.29 -15.75 -5.73
C PRO A 59 0.02 -15.76 -4.87
N ALA A 60 0.12 -16.22 -3.62
CA ALA A 60 -1.00 -16.21 -2.69
C ALA A 60 -1.49 -14.79 -2.39
N ASP A 61 -0.58 -13.85 -2.16
CA ASP A 61 -0.92 -12.46 -1.87
C ASP A 61 -1.46 -11.74 -3.12
N TYR A 62 -0.82 -11.98 -4.27
CA TYR A 62 -1.29 -11.43 -5.54
C TYR A 62 -2.73 -11.84 -5.86
N LEU A 63 -3.05 -13.13 -5.71
CA LEU A 63 -4.39 -13.65 -5.94
C LEU A 63 -5.41 -13.18 -4.87
N ARG A 64 -4.97 -12.71 -3.70
CA ARG A 64 -5.83 -12.02 -2.72
C ARG A 64 -6.13 -10.58 -3.08
N GLY A 65 -5.34 -9.92 -3.93
CA GLY A 65 -5.59 -8.55 -4.36
C GLY A 65 -4.40 -7.60 -4.20
N TYR A 66 -3.26 -8.08 -3.71
CA TYR A 66 -2.04 -7.29 -3.60
C TYR A 66 -1.36 -7.16 -4.97
N GLY A 67 -1.78 -6.17 -5.75
CA GLY A 67 -1.18 -5.82 -7.04
C GLY A 67 0.13 -5.02 -6.90
N CYS A 68 0.41 -4.16 -7.88
CA CYS A 68 1.57 -3.29 -7.83
C CYS A 68 1.50 -2.34 -6.62
N PRO A 69 2.51 -2.35 -5.73
CA PRO A 69 2.49 -1.51 -4.53
C PRO A 69 2.37 -0.01 -4.80
N LYS A 70 3.02 0.48 -5.86
CA LYS A 70 2.92 1.88 -6.25
C LYS A 70 1.52 2.25 -6.76
N CYS A 71 0.87 1.39 -7.56
CA CYS A 71 -0.52 1.61 -7.94
C CYS A 71 -1.45 1.66 -6.74
N GLN A 72 -1.19 0.85 -5.70
CA GLN A 72 -2.01 0.86 -4.49
C GLN A 72 -1.86 2.16 -3.69
N SER A 73 -0.65 2.72 -3.60
CA SER A 73 -0.43 4.02 -2.95
C SER A 73 -1.17 5.14 -3.68
N SER A 74 -1.05 5.21 -5.02
CA SER A 74 -1.77 6.20 -5.82
C SER A 74 -3.30 6.09 -5.69
N HIS A 75 -3.83 4.88 -5.48
CA HIS A 75 -5.27 4.68 -5.23
C HIS A 75 -5.71 5.25 -3.88
N LEU A 76 -4.88 5.13 -2.82
CA LEU A 76 -5.21 5.72 -1.53
C LEU A 76 -5.30 7.25 -1.62
N GLU A 77 -4.33 7.87 -2.28
CA GLU A 77 -4.35 9.33 -2.47
C GLU A 77 -5.57 9.78 -3.26
N GLU A 78 -5.94 9.07 -4.33
CA GLU A 78 -7.13 9.40 -5.12
C GLU A 78 -8.43 9.21 -4.32
N GLU A 79 -8.54 8.14 -3.52
CA GLU A 79 -9.68 7.89 -2.63
C GLU A 79 -9.84 9.03 -1.62
N ILE A 80 -8.76 9.47 -0.97
CA ILE A 80 -8.77 10.61 -0.05
C ILE A 80 -9.16 11.90 -0.76
N LYS A 81 -8.59 12.17 -1.92
CA LYS A 81 -8.89 13.36 -2.70
C LYS A 81 -10.36 13.46 -3.09
N LEU A 82 -10.96 12.36 -3.55
CA LEU A 82 -12.38 12.30 -3.84
C LEU A 82 -13.20 12.57 -2.58
N PHE A 83 -12.88 11.91 -1.46
CA PHE A 83 -13.55 12.12 -0.19
C PHE A 83 -13.50 13.58 0.28
N LEU A 84 -12.34 14.23 0.19
CA LEU A 84 -12.18 15.63 0.61
C LEU A 84 -13.01 16.57 -0.28
N ASN A 85 -13.02 16.35 -1.59
CA ASN A 85 -13.83 17.12 -2.53
C ASN A 85 -15.33 16.93 -2.30
N ASP A 86 -15.80 15.69 -2.10
CA ASP A 86 -17.21 15.35 -1.89
C ASP A 86 -17.75 15.95 -0.58
N ASN A 87 -16.88 16.29 0.36
CA ASN A 87 -17.23 16.92 1.64
C ASN A 87 -16.88 18.42 1.72
N ASP A 88 -16.54 19.05 0.59
CA ASP A 88 -16.16 20.47 0.51
C ASP A 88 -15.03 20.86 1.50
N ILE A 89 -14.06 19.94 1.71
CA ILE A 89 -12.90 20.16 2.57
C ILE A 89 -11.76 20.72 1.73
N GLU A 90 -11.33 21.94 2.04
CA GLU A 90 -10.16 22.56 1.43
C GLU A 90 -8.87 21.85 1.84
N PHE A 91 -8.00 21.55 0.88
CA PHE A 91 -6.73 20.88 1.11
C PHE A 91 -5.63 21.34 0.15
N GLU A 92 -4.39 21.20 0.58
CA GLU A 92 -3.18 21.34 -0.24
C GLU A 92 -2.48 19.99 -0.34
N GLN A 93 -2.25 19.50 -1.58
CA GLN A 93 -1.48 18.25 -1.81
C GLN A 93 0.02 18.53 -1.79
N GLN A 94 0.78 17.52 -1.33
CA GLN A 94 2.25 17.54 -1.28
C GLN A 94 2.77 18.83 -0.62
N LYS A 95 2.13 19.22 0.49
CA LYS A 95 2.48 20.43 1.24
C LYS A 95 3.79 20.26 1.99
N THR A 96 4.64 21.27 1.94
CA THR A 96 5.81 21.37 2.79
C THR A 96 5.84 22.72 3.51
N PHE A 97 6.69 22.80 4.52
CA PHE A 97 6.98 24.00 5.30
C PHE A 97 8.49 24.14 5.47
N GLU A 98 9.01 25.33 5.69
CA GLU A 98 10.46 25.57 5.88
C GLU A 98 11.06 24.75 7.03
N TRP A 99 10.27 24.48 8.07
CA TRP A 99 10.67 23.66 9.22
C TRP A 99 10.52 22.16 8.97
N LEU A 100 9.71 21.72 7.98
CA LEU A 100 9.43 20.32 7.70
C LEU A 100 10.52 19.74 6.81
N LYS A 101 11.71 19.55 7.36
CA LYS A 101 12.87 19.04 6.63
C LYS A 101 13.83 18.23 7.49
N LEU A 102 14.54 17.33 6.83
CA LEU A 102 15.78 16.68 7.27
C LEU A 102 16.95 17.28 6.47
N LYS A 103 17.61 16.46 5.62
CA LYS A 103 18.52 16.96 4.58
C LYS A 103 17.76 17.69 3.47
N ASN A 104 16.59 17.12 3.10
CA ASN A 104 15.66 17.66 2.11
C ASN A 104 14.31 17.95 2.77
N HIS A 105 13.48 18.74 2.10
CA HIS A 105 12.09 18.94 2.53
C HIS A 105 11.34 17.61 2.58
N LEU A 106 10.52 17.46 3.61
CA LEU A 106 9.49 16.42 3.71
C LEU A 106 8.17 17.02 3.25
N TYR A 107 7.30 16.18 2.75
CA TYR A 107 6.01 16.59 2.21
C TYR A 107 4.88 15.85 2.91
N LEU A 108 3.79 16.54 3.13
CA LEU A 108 2.52 15.98 3.61
C LEU A 108 1.67 15.64 2.39
N ASP A 109 1.10 14.43 2.33
CA ASP A 109 0.29 14.04 1.18
C ASP A 109 -0.91 14.97 1.02
N PHE A 110 -1.61 15.28 2.12
CA PHE A 110 -2.65 16.29 2.18
C PHE A 110 -2.51 17.13 3.45
N TYR A 111 -2.59 18.44 3.32
CA TYR A 111 -2.68 19.37 4.43
C TYR A 111 -4.06 20.05 4.40
N LEU A 112 -4.74 20.13 5.55
CA LEU A 112 -6.07 20.69 5.73
C LEU A 112 -5.95 22.00 6.52
N PRO A 113 -5.85 23.18 5.84
CA PRO A 113 -5.54 24.45 6.51
C PRO A 113 -6.56 24.81 7.60
N LYS A 114 -7.84 24.61 7.32
CA LYS A 114 -8.95 24.93 8.24
C LYS A 114 -8.87 24.17 9.57
N TYR A 115 -8.32 22.94 9.54
CA TYR A 115 -8.29 22.05 10.70
C TYR A 115 -6.89 21.96 11.32
N ASN A 116 -5.89 22.55 10.67
CA ASN A 116 -4.47 22.38 10.99
C ASN A 116 -4.06 20.91 11.14
N LYS A 117 -4.57 20.07 10.25
CA LYS A 117 -4.33 18.61 10.22
C LYS A 117 -3.70 18.22 8.90
N ALA A 118 -2.99 17.11 8.91
CA ALA A 118 -2.46 16.49 7.71
C ALA A 118 -2.97 15.04 7.58
N ILE A 119 -3.10 14.55 6.36
CA ILE A 119 -3.38 13.14 6.08
C ILE A 119 -2.19 12.57 5.34
N GLU A 120 -1.68 11.45 5.81
CA GLU A 120 -0.61 10.66 5.19
C GLU A 120 -1.16 9.31 4.74
N CYS A 121 -0.96 9.00 3.47
CA CYS A 121 -1.39 7.75 2.85
C CYS A 121 -0.31 6.68 3.03
N GLN A 122 -0.54 5.74 3.92
CA GLN A 122 0.42 4.69 4.22
C GLN A 122 0.16 3.41 3.42
N GLY A 123 1.02 3.13 2.46
CA GLY A 123 1.08 1.83 1.78
C GLY A 123 1.79 0.77 2.63
N ILE A 124 1.85 -0.46 2.10
CA ILE A 124 2.41 -1.62 2.81
C ILE A 124 3.86 -1.44 3.29
N GLN A 125 4.64 -0.58 2.62
CA GLN A 125 6.04 -0.28 2.94
C GLN A 125 6.22 0.44 4.29
N HIS A 126 5.17 1.01 4.86
CA HIS A 126 5.18 1.62 6.19
C HIS A 126 4.99 0.60 7.32
N PHE A 127 4.54 -0.62 6.99
CA PHE A 127 4.17 -1.64 7.99
C PHE A 127 5.11 -2.84 8.01
N LYS A 128 5.82 -3.11 6.90
CA LYS A 128 6.75 -4.23 6.81
C LYS A 128 7.77 -4.04 5.70
N PRO A 129 8.93 -4.72 5.80
CA PRO A 129 9.91 -4.74 4.72
C PRO A 129 9.30 -5.29 3.43
N VAL A 130 9.54 -4.60 2.31
CA VAL A 130 9.12 -5.01 0.97
C VAL A 130 10.32 -4.91 0.06
N ASP A 131 10.75 -6.02 -0.54
CA ASP A 131 11.97 -6.06 -1.36
C ASP A 131 11.92 -5.07 -2.53
N PHE A 132 10.74 -4.89 -3.13
CA PHE A 132 10.51 -3.90 -4.19
C PHE A 132 10.85 -2.47 -3.77
N PHE A 133 10.70 -2.13 -2.50
CA PHE A 133 11.03 -0.82 -1.93
C PHE A 133 12.40 -0.80 -1.24
N GLY A 134 13.27 -1.81 -1.47
CA GLY A 134 14.61 -1.89 -0.90
C GLY A 134 14.72 -2.68 0.41
N GLY A 135 13.71 -3.49 0.73
CA GLY A 135 13.73 -4.46 1.82
C GLY A 135 13.83 -3.84 3.22
N GLU A 136 14.54 -4.54 4.12
CA GLU A 136 14.66 -4.19 5.54
C GLU A 136 15.31 -2.82 5.76
N GLU A 137 16.39 -2.52 5.04
CA GLU A 137 17.12 -1.25 5.21
C GLU A 137 16.25 -0.04 4.88
N CYS A 138 15.48 -0.12 3.78
CA CYS A 138 14.58 0.97 3.39
C CYS A 138 13.37 1.05 4.32
N PHE A 139 12.88 -0.07 4.86
CA PHE A 139 11.83 -0.09 5.86
C PHE A 139 12.24 0.67 7.12
N ILE A 140 13.43 0.39 7.69
CA ILE A 140 13.95 1.10 8.86
C ILE A 140 14.04 2.61 8.59
N LYS A 141 14.61 3.02 7.44
CA LYS A 141 14.68 4.44 7.05
C LYS A 141 13.31 5.09 6.89
N THR A 142 12.31 4.33 6.44
CA THR A 142 10.92 4.83 6.32
C THR A 142 10.34 5.12 7.70
N ILE A 143 10.45 4.17 8.63
CA ILE A 143 9.99 4.35 10.02
C ILE A 143 10.68 5.53 10.71
N GLU A 144 12.00 5.65 10.57
CA GLU A 144 12.76 6.78 11.14
C GLU A 144 12.28 8.12 10.57
N ARG A 145 12.11 8.20 9.25
CA ARG A 145 11.62 9.40 8.57
C ARG A 145 10.20 9.77 9.02
N ASP A 146 9.31 8.80 9.12
CA ASP A 146 7.92 9.00 9.53
C ASP A 146 7.84 9.49 10.99
N ASN A 147 8.64 8.92 11.90
CA ASN A 147 8.75 9.37 13.28
C ASN A 147 9.26 10.81 13.40
N ILE A 148 10.25 11.20 12.57
CA ILE A 148 10.76 12.58 12.56
C ILE A 148 9.71 13.53 11.99
N LYS A 149 9.05 13.16 10.88
CA LYS A 149 7.97 13.95 10.28
C LYS A 149 6.87 14.20 11.30
N GLN A 150 6.43 13.17 12.01
CA GLN A 150 5.43 13.27 13.07
C GLN A 150 5.84 14.26 14.15
N LYS A 151 7.03 14.13 14.73
CA LYS A 151 7.53 15.05 15.77
C LYS A 151 7.63 16.49 15.28
N LEU A 152 8.09 16.72 14.06
CA LEU A 152 8.17 18.05 13.48
C LEU A 152 6.77 18.67 13.33
N CYS A 153 5.79 17.90 12.88
CA CYS A 153 4.40 18.35 12.77
C CYS A 153 3.79 18.64 14.13
N GLU A 154 3.92 17.76 15.10
CA GLU A 154 3.42 17.93 16.47
C GLU A 154 3.99 19.20 17.12
N ASN A 155 5.31 19.44 16.98
CA ASN A 155 5.99 20.63 17.50
C ASN A 155 5.47 21.94 16.88
N ASN A 156 4.86 21.87 15.68
CA ASN A 156 4.26 22.99 14.98
C ASN A 156 2.72 22.97 15.01
N GLY A 157 2.13 22.16 15.90
CA GLY A 157 0.69 22.11 16.13
C GLY A 157 -0.09 21.41 15.00
N ILE A 158 0.55 20.71 14.08
CA ILE A 158 -0.10 19.94 13.01
C ILE A 158 -0.26 18.50 13.46
N LYS A 159 -1.50 18.02 13.53
CA LYS A 159 -1.82 16.63 13.82
C LYS A 159 -1.83 15.82 12.53
N ILE A 160 -1.06 14.74 12.48
CA ILE A 160 -1.07 13.82 11.34
C ILE A 160 -2.12 12.72 11.56
N ILE A 161 -2.90 12.45 10.52
CA ILE A 161 -3.85 11.35 10.42
C ILE A 161 -3.26 10.36 9.42
N TYR A 162 -2.95 9.14 9.86
CA TYR A 162 -2.45 8.08 8.98
C TYR A 162 -3.61 7.29 8.40
N PHE A 163 -3.69 7.23 7.08
CA PHE A 163 -4.71 6.49 6.36
C PHE A 163 -4.11 5.35 5.54
N THR A 164 -4.73 4.17 5.60
CA THR A 164 -4.31 3.00 4.83
C THR A 164 -5.52 2.21 4.34
N ASN A 165 -5.32 1.25 3.45
CA ASN A 165 -6.40 0.32 3.12
C ASN A 165 -6.52 -0.80 4.18
N LYS A 166 -7.71 -1.41 4.28
CA LYS A 166 -8.02 -2.44 5.28
C LYS A 166 -7.08 -3.64 5.25
N SER A 167 -6.51 -3.96 4.11
CA SER A 167 -5.57 -5.07 3.98
C SER A 167 -4.19 -4.79 4.59
N ASN A 168 -3.87 -3.53 4.84
CA ASN A 168 -2.59 -3.08 5.42
C ASN A 168 -2.73 -2.59 6.86
N CYS A 169 -3.94 -2.56 7.41
CA CYS A 169 -4.19 -2.09 8.78
C CYS A 169 -3.72 -3.15 9.78
N TYR A 170 -2.59 -2.90 10.43
CA TYR A 170 -1.97 -3.82 11.38
C TYR A 170 -2.08 -3.36 12.83
N ASP A 171 -2.49 -2.12 13.07
CA ASP A 171 -2.70 -1.58 14.41
C ASP A 171 -3.89 -0.59 14.45
N ASN A 172 -4.28 -0.20 15.66
CA ASN A 172 -5.41 0.70 15.89
C ASN A 172 -5.06 2.19 15.68
N SER A 173 -3.81 2.52 15.38
CA SER A 173 -3.35 3.90 15.17
C SER A 173 -3.60 4.40 13.75
N THR A 174 -3.92 3.48 12.83
CA THR A 174 -4.09 3.78 11.41
C THR A 174 -5.55 3.62 10.99
N ILE A 175 -6.09 4.65 10.35
CA ILE A 175 -7.48 4.67 9.88
C ILE A 175 -7.58 3.96 8.54
N ALA A 176 -8.56 3.08 8.38
CA ALA A 176 -8.78 2.29 7.18
C ALA A 176 -10.20 2.42 6.61
N SER A 177 -10.95 3.45 6.99
CA SER A 177 -12.26 3.77 6.41
C SER A 177 -12.46 5.27 6.26
N LEU A 178 -13.11 5.71 5.19
CA LEU A 178 -13.41 7.12 4.95
C LEU A 178 -14.36 7.68 6.01
N LYS A 179 -15.24 6.85 6.57
CA LYS A 179 -16.12 7.25 7.67
C LYS A 179 -15.33 7.65 8.92
N ASP A 180 -14.34 6.84 9.29
CA ASP A 180 -13.49 7.12 10.43
C ASP A 180 -12.59 8.33 10.15
N LEU A 181 -12.07 8.44 8.91
CA LEU A 181 -11.31 9.60 8.47
C LEU A 181 -12.10 10.90 8.69
N GLY A 182 -13.38 10.94 8.30
CA GLY A 182 -14.27 12.08 8.54
C GLY A 182 -14.34 12.43 10.03
N ASN A 183 -14.56 11.44 10.90
CA ASN A 183 -14.58 11.67 12.33
C ASN A 183 -13.28 12.31 12.85
N TYR A 184 -12.11 11.83 12.40
CA TYR A 184 -10.82 12.40 12.81
C TYR A 184 -10.53 13.79 12.23
N ILE A 185 -11.13 14.14 11.10
CA ILE A 185 -11.02 15.50 10.54
C ILE A 185 -11.88 16.47 11.35
N TRP A 186 -13.14 16.13 11.59
CA TRP A 186 -14.14 17.06 12.19
C TRP A 186 -14.14 17.06 13.70
N LEU A 187 -13.82 15.93 14.31
CA LEU A 187 -13.74 15.81 15.75
C LEU A 187 -12.25 15.86 16.15
N ASP A 188 -11.92 16.55 17.23
CA ASP A 188 -10.69 16.31 17.95
C ASP A 188 -10.99 15.19 18.97
N PRO A 189 -10.65 13.93 18.65
CA PRO A 189 -10.72 12.91 19.67
C PRO A 189 -9.64 13.25 20.72
N GLU A 190 -10.10 13.54 21.94
CA GLU A 190 -9.28 13.72 23.14
C GLU A 190 -8.37 12.50 23.38
#